data_293124d8d75581be942f439e7405936b
#
_entry.id   293124d8d75581be942f439e7405936b
#
_cell.length_a   1.000
_cell.length_b   1.000
_cell.length_c   1.000
_cell.angle_alpha   90.00
_cell.angle_beta   90.00
_cell.angle_gamma   90.00
#
_symmetry.space_group_name_H-M   'P 1'
#
loop_
_entity.id
_entity.type
_entity.pdbx_description
1 polymer ?
#
loop_
_entity_poly.entity_id
_entity_poly.type
_entity_poly.pdbx_seq_one_letter_code
_entity_poly.pdbx_strand_id
1 'polypeptide(L)'
;MTEEPRGLTLQPDRCSRHSVGIHASPAEVYLALTDPRELSRWFVSEASIDLRPGGPYRWVFGEGTAAAGPDALVSSGEFVTIVPQEYLRLSTPVEGAETVLEFRLDPWRDGTILTVSHSGFPGEESWDEIFRSVDQGWQSEVQALKLYMEAARGMVSRSRFHEARLAGTAEPIYERFTTAAGLSSWLADRAAAEASLGGELLLERRGRPAIRGRFVVWDPDRFLVMTWQEQAPSIVRLWLEEVEGGASTDLSLEHRLFAPDAGSVAPFDWEAALGRLAISMRGPATS
;
A
#
# COMPACT_ATOMS: atom_id res chain seq x y z
N MET A 1 -21.66 -49.21 18.89
CA MET A 1 -20.81 -48.01 19.07
C MET A 1 -20.71 -47.36 17.70
N THR A 2 -21.60 -46.42 17.45
CA THR A 2 -21.65 -45.65 16.20
C THR A 2 -20.77 -44.40 16.39
N GLU A 3 -19.65 -44.32 15.63
CA GLU A 3 -18.85 -43.11 15.57
C GLU A 3 -19.70 -42.01 14.95
N GLU A 4 -19.89 -40.91 15.69
CA GLU A 4 -20.40 -39.67 15.14
C GLU A 4 -19.38 -39.11 14.15
N PRO A 5 -19.81 -38.61 12.98
CA PRO A 5 -18.92 -37.96 12.06
C PRO A 5 -18.40 -36.66 12.73
N ARG A 6 -17.08 -36.52 12.83
CA ARG A 6 -16.44 -35.29 13.26
C ARG A 6 -16.92 -34.15 12.33
N GLY A 7 -17.72 -33.27 12.92
CA GLY A 7 -18.16 -32.09 12.21
C GLY A 7 -16.94 -31.30 11.71
N LEU A 8 -16.81 -31.18 10.40
CA LEU A 8 -15.95 -30.17 9.78
C LEU A 8 -16.46 -28.82 10.27
N THR A 9 -15.78 -28.24 11.24
CA THR A 9 -15.92 -26.83 11.54
C THR A 9 -15.29 -26.10 10.35
N LEU A 10 -16.13 -25.70 9.38
CA LEU A 10 -15.71 -24.77 8.33
C LEU A 10 -15.31 -23.49 9.05
N GLN A 11 -14.01 -23.26 9.21
CA GLN A 11 -13.53 -21.94 9.58
C GLN A 11 -13.95 -21.01 8.46
N PRO A 12 -14.55 -19.83 8.77
CA PRO A 12 -14.93 -18.91 7.73
C PRO A 12 -13.68 -18.53 6.93
N ASP A 13 -13.75 -18.68 5.61
CA ASP A 13 -12.68 -18.27 4.70
C ASP A 13 -12.31 -16.83 5.03
N ARG A 14 -11.02 -16.57 5.25
CA ARG A 14 -10.53 -15.21 5.46
C ARG A 14 -10.73 -14.41 4.20
N CYS A 15 -11.27 -13.21 4.37
CA CYS A 15 -11.54 -12.29 3.27
C CYS A 15 -11.04 -10.88 3.62
N SER A 16 -10.04 -10.42 2.89
CA SER A 16 -9.65 -9.01 2.83
C SER A 16 -10.68 -8.25 2.01
N ARG A 17 -11.21 -7.13 2.51
CA ARG A 17 -12.18 -6.32 1.78
C ARG A 17 -11.98 -4.83 2.06
N HIS A 18 -11.69 -4.09 1.00
CA HIS A 18 -11.47 -2.65 1.06
C HIS A 18 -12.30 -1.92 0.01
N SER A 19 -12.84 -0.76 0.37
CA SER A 19 -13.62 0.07 -0.54
C SER A 19 -13.12 1.51 -0.53
N VAL A 20 -13.14 2.15 -1.71
CA VAL A 20 -12.75 3.55 -1.87
C VAL A 20 -13.65 4.24 -2.88
N GLY A 21 -14.06 5.48 -2.56
CA GLY A 21 -14.73 6.36 -3.53
C GLY A 21 -13.71 7.10 -4.39
N ILE A 22 -13.84 7.00 -5.70
CA ILE A 22 -12.94 7.61 -6.71
C ILE A 22 -13.76 8.55 -7.58
N HIS A 23 -13.33 9.80 -7.75
CA HIS A 23 -13.94 10.78 -8.67
C HIS A 23 -13.52 10.49 -10.12
N ALA A 24 -13.93 9.34 -10.62
CA ALA A 24 -13.79 8.91 -12.00
C ALA A 24 -14.92 7.94 -12.35
N SER A 25 -15.32 7.91 -13.61
CA SER A 25 -16.39 7.02 -14.07
C SER A 25 -16.00 5.53 -13.94
N PRO A 26 -16.97 4.60 -13.82
CA PRO A 26 -16.69 3.17 -13.81
C PRO A 26 -15.86 2.70 -15.02
N ALA A 27 -16.09 3.29 -16.20
CA ALA A 27 -15.31 2.99 -17.40
C ALA A 27 -13.82 3.34 -17.24
N GLU A 28 -13.52 4.48 -16.64
CA GLU A 28 -12.15 4.94 -16.41
C GLU A 28 -11.45 4.11 -15.33
N VAL A 29 -12.14 3.78 -14.23
CA VAL A 29 -11.61 2.89 -13.19
C VAL A 29 -11.39 1.48 -13.74
N TYR A 30 -12.33 0.97 -14.53
CA TYR A 30 -12.21 -0.33 -15.20
C TYR A 30 -10.96 -0.37 -16.12
N LEU A 31 -10.74 0.69 -16.90
CA LEU A 31 -9.55 0.80 -17.75
C LEU A 31 -8.27 0.77 -16.92
N ALA A 32 -8.22 1.49 -15.79
CA ALA A 32 -7.06 1.48 -14.89
C ALA A 32 -6.76 0.10 -14.28
N LEU A 33 -7.78 -0.77 -14.17
CA LEU A 33 -7.66 -2.14 -13.65
C LEU A 33 -7.37 -3.19 -14.74
N THR A 34 -7.57 -2.89 -16.01
CA THR A 34 -7.55 -3.90 -17.10
C THR A 34 -6.61 -3.58 -18.26
N ASP A 35 -6.20 -2.34 -18.43
CA ASP A 35 -5.20 -1.98 -19.45
C ASP A 35 -3.78 -2.18 -18.88
N PRO A 36 -2.93 -3.03 -19.52
CA PRO A 36 -1.57 -3.26 -19.05
C PRO A 36 -0.73 -1.98 -18.94
N ARG A 37 -0.97 -0.98 -19.80
CA ARG A 37 -0.25 0.29 -19.76
C ARG A 37 -0.67 1.14 -18.56
N GLU A 38 -1.97 1.14 -18.24
CA GLU A 38 -2.47 1.84 -17.05
C GLU A 38 -1.95 1.16 -15.78
N LEU A 39 -2.04 -0.18 -15.68
CA LEU A 39 -1.51 -0.94 -14.54
C LEU A 39 -0.02 -0.68 -14.29
N SER A 40 0.78 -0.60 -15.36
CA SER A 40 2.22 -0.29 -15.21
C SER A 40 2.51 1.16 -14.81
N ARG A 41 1.51 2.03 -14.80
CA ARG A 41 1.65 3.40 -14.32
C ARG A 41 1.42 3.55 -12.83
N TRP A 42 0.54 2.74 -12.24
CA TRP A 42 0.16 2.96 -10.84
C TRP A 42 0.35 1.75 -9.92
N PHE A 43 0.32 0.52 -10.44
CA PHE A 43 0.21 -0.69 -9.63
C PHE A 43 1.47 -1.56 -9.66
N VAL A 44 1.93 -1.91 -10.86
CA VAL A 44 3.00 -2.89 -11.08
C VAL A 44 4.08 -2.35 -12.00
N SER A 45 5.25 -2.97 -12.03
CA SER A 45 6.32 -2.61 -12.97
C SER A 45 6.04 -3.13 -14.39
N GLU A 46 5.38 -4.30 -14.49
CA GLU A 46 5.00 -4.91 -15.76
C GLU A 46 3.65 -5.64 -15.61
N ALA A 47 2.78 -5.48 -16.58
CA ALA A 47 1.52 -6.19 -16.67
C ALA A 47 1.34 -6.86 -18.03
N SER A 48 0.83 -8.10 -18.05
CA SER A 48 0.34 -8.79 -19.23
C SER A 48 -1.06 -9.33 -18.94
N ILE A 49 -2.01 -9.09 -19.84
CA ILE A 49 -3.42 -9.43 -19.65
C ILE A 49 -4.03 -9.92 -20.97
N ASP A 50 -4.68 -11.07 -20.91
CA ASP A 50 -5.64 -11.54 -21.92
C ASP A 50 -7.05 -11.39 -21.35
N LEU A 51 -7.70 -10.25 -21.61
CA LEU A 51 -8.96 -9.84 -21.00
C LEU A 51 -10.17 -10.58 -21.59
N ARG A 52 -10.27 -11.88 -21.25
CA ARG A 52 -11.41 -12.75 -21.55
C ARG A 52 -11.59 -13.80 -20.46
N PRO A 53 -12.77 -14.37 -20.27
CA PRO A 53 -12.93 -15.51 -19.36
C PRO A 53 -11.96 -16.66 -19.73
N GLY A 54 -11.22 -17.17 -18.73
CA GLY A 54 -10.13 -18.14 -18.89
C GLY A 54 -8.83 -17.54 -19.48
N GLY A 55 -8.77 -16.23 -19.74
CA GLY A 55 -7.56 -15.56 -20.19
C GLY A 55 -6.59 -15.31 -19.05
N PRO A 56 -5.26 -15.54 -19.24
CA PRO A 56 -4.28 -15.34 -18.21
C PRO A 56 -3.97 -13.87 -17.97
N TYR A 57 -3.55 -13.58 -16.73
CA TYR A 57 -2.85 -12.35 -16.39
C TYR A 57 -1.53 -12.66 -15.70
N ARG A 58 -0.61 -11.69 -15.78
CA ARG A 58 0.66 -11.69 -15.05
C ARG A 58 1.00 -10.26 -14.63
N TRP A 59 1.22 -10.07 -13.34
CA TRP A 59 1.64 -8.81 -12.72
C TRP A 59 3.01 -9.00 -12.08
N VAL A 60 3.93 -8.11 -12.39
CA VAL A 60 5.29 -8.11 -11.83
C VAL A 60 5.45 -6.90 -10.95
N PHE A 61 5.74 -7.13 -9.69
CA PHE A 61 6.06 -6.10 -8.72
C PHE A 61 7.59 -5.97 -8.60
N GLY A 62 8.11 -4.75 -8.61
CA GLY A 62 9.55 -4.51 -8.49
C GLY A 62 9.92 -3.06 -8.69
N GLU A 63 11.18 -2.72 -8.46
CA GLU A 63 11.70 -1.38 -8.69
C GLU A 63 11.96 -1.15 -10.19
N GLY A 64 11.31 -0.12 -10.73
CA GLY A 64 11.65 0.47 -12.03
C GLY A 64 11.30 -0.38 -13.25
N THR A 65 11.53 0.22 -14.43
CA THR A 65 11.28 -0.36 -15.77
C THR A 65 12.37 -1.34 -16.22
N ALA A 66 13.38 -1.62 -15.41
CA ALA A 66 14.34 -2.67 -15.69
C ALA A 66 13.65 -4.02 -15.44
N ALA A 67 13.79 -4.96 -16.37
CA ALA A 67 13.25 -6.31 -16.28
C ALA A 67 13.40 -6.83 -14.84
N ALA A 68 12.31 -7.30 -14.28
CA ALA A 68 12.28 -7.82 -12.93
C ALA A 68 13.45 -8.77 -12.69
N GLY A 69 14.27 -8.46 -11.69
CA GLY A 69 15.35 -9.35 -11.28
C GLY A 69 14.78 -10.70 -10.81
N PRO A 70 15.65 -11.68 -10.51
CA PRO A 70 15.23 -13.02 -10.09
C PRO A 70 14.35 -13.02 -8.82
N ASP A 71 14.38 -11.93 -8.05
CA ASP A 71 13.64 -11.78 -6.78
C ASP A 71 12.35 -10.95 -6.92
N ALA A 72 11.89 -10.68 -8.15
CA ALA A 72 10.65 -9.92 -8.34
C ALA A 72 9.44 -10.75 -7.92
N LEU A 73 8.57 -10.15 -7.10
CA LEU A 73 7.29 -10.73 -6.77
C LEU A 73 6.40 -10.78 -8.03
N VAL A 74 5.90 -11.95 -8.37
CA VAL A 74 5.02 -12.17 -9.51
C VAL A 74 3.68 -12.71 -9.02
N SER A 75 2.59 -12.03 -9.36
CA SER A 75 1.25 -12.56 -9.24
C SER A 75 0.71 -12.93 -10.63
N SER A 76 0.13 -14.12 -10.74
CA SER A 76 -0.44 -14.61 -11.99
C SER A 76 -1.66 -15.50 -11.74
N GLY A 77 -2.56 -15.56 -12.69
CA GLY A 77 -3.78 -16.35 -12.64
C GLY A 77 -4.62 -16.13 -13.90
N GLU A 78 -5.93 -16.31 -13.77
CA GLU A 78 -6.87 -16.23 -14.89
C GLU A 78 -8.09 -15.38 -14.53
N PHE A 79 -8.66 -14.71 -15.53
CA PHE A 79 -9.97 -14.07 -15.40
C PHE A 79 -11.07 -15.13 -15.38
N VAL A 80 -11.84 -15.19 -14.31
CA VAL A 80 -12.95 -16.13 -14.14
C VAL A 80 -14.25 -15.52 -14.66
N THR A 81 -14.53 -14.27 -14.28
CA THR A 81 -15.74 -13.54 -14.69
C THR A 81 -15.38 -12.12 -15.03
N ILE A 82 -15.95 -11.63 -16.11
CA ILE A 82 -15.80 -10.26 -16.58
C ILE A 82 -17.18 -9.71 -16.90
N VAL A 83 -17.60 -8.68 -16.16
CA VAL A 83 -18.72 -7.82 -16.51
C VAL A 83 -18.14 -6.43 -16.73
N PRO A 84 -17.98 -5.97 -17.97
CA PRO A 84 -17.28 -4.73 -18.27
C PRO A 84 -17.83 -3.55 -17.48
N GLN A 85 -16.92 -2.79 -16.84
CA GLN A 85 -17.20 -1.60 -16.03
C GLN A 85 -18.01 -1.85 -14.74
N GLU A 86 -18.28 -3.11 -14.38
CA GLU A 86 -19.05 -3.45 -13.19
C GLU A 86 -18.32 -4.43 -12.27
N TYR A 87 -17.73 -5.50 -12.86
CA TYR A 87 -17.19 -6.59 -12.04
C TYR A 87 -16.09 -7.38 -12.75
N LEU A 88 -15.05 -7.69 -11.99
CA LEU A 88 -13.99 -8.62 -12.39
C LEU A 88 -13.80 -9.65 -11.27
N ARG A 89 -13.65 -10.91 -11.65
CA ARG A 89 -13.23 -11.99 -10.76
C ARG A 89 -12.07 -12.75 -11.38
N LEU A 90 -11.01 -12.90 -10.60
CA LEU A 90 -9.77 -13.56 -10.99
C LEU A 90 -9.47 -14.70 -10.02
N SER A 91 -8.96 -15.83 -10.54
CA SER A 91 -8.20 -16.76 -9.71
C SER A 91 -6.79 -16.19 -9.51
N THR A 92 -6.29 -16.22 -8.30
CA THR A 92 -4.97 -15.66 -7.96
C THR A 92 -4.32 -16.51 -6.87
N PRO A 93 -3.63 -17.60 -7.23
CA PRO A 93 -2.98 -18.45 -6.26
C PRO A 93 -1.96 -17.69 -5.41
N VAL A 94 -2.01 -17.89 -4.09
CA VAL A 94 -1.06 -17.32 -3.12
C VAL A 94 -0.45 -18.46 -2.32
N GLU A 95 0.87 -18.62 -2.35
CA GLU A 95 1.61 -19.66 -1.62
C GLU A 95 0.99 -21.06 -1.78
N GLY A 96 0.44 -21.35 -2.96
CA GLY A 96 -0.20 -22.64 -3.29
C GLY A 96 -1.66 -22.78 -2.86
N ALA A 97 -2.23 -21.79 -2.17
CA ALA A 97 -3.67 -21.76 -1.90
C ALA A 97 -4.41 -21.15 -3.09
N GLU A 98 -5.56 -21.74 -3.44
CA GLU A 98 -6.47 -21.22 -4.46
C GLU A 98 -7.25 -20.04 -3.89
N THR A 99 -6.80 -18.82 -4.17
CA THR A 99 -7.48 -17.61 -3.73
C THR A 99 -8.19 -16.89 -4.87
N VAL A 100 -9.14 -16.04 -4.54
CA VAL A 100 -9.99 -15.33 -5.49
C VAL A 100 -9.94 -13.84 -5.21
N LEU A 101 -9.63 -13.08 -6.24
CA LEU A 101 -9.62 -11.63 -6.22
C LEU A 101 -10.81 -11.08 -7.01
N GLU A 102 -11.55 -10.18 -6.41
CA GLU A 102 -12.74 -9.57 -7.01
C GLU A 102 -12.65 -8.05 -6.95
N PHE A 103 -13.02 -7.41 -8.06
CA PHE A 103 -13.22 -5.97 -8.15
C PHE A 103 -14.66 -5.70 -8.52
N ARG A 104 -15.36 -4.91 -7.70
CA ARG A 104 -16.71 -4.41 -7.97
C ARG A 104 -16.64 -2.90 -8.13
N LEU A 105 -17.28 -2.40 -9.18
CA LEU A 105 -17.37 -0.99 -9.52
C LEU A 105 -18.83 -0.56 -9.47
N ASP A 106 -19.20 0.17 -8.43
CA ASP A 106 -20.55 0.68 -8.25
C ASP A 106 -20.57 2.19 -8.56
N PRO A 107 -21.46 2.67 -9.47
CA PRO A 107 -21.61 4.09 -9.72
C PRO A 107 -22.00 4.84 -8.43
N TRP A 108 -21.35 5.97 -8.15
CA TRP A 108 -21.61 6.74 -6.96
C TRP A 108 -21.42 8.23 -7.22
N ARG A 109 -22.53 9.03 -7.13
CA ARG A 109 -22.51 10.47 -7.45
C ARG A 109 -21.89 10.70 -8.85
N ASP A 110 -20.80 11.46 -8.91
CA ASP A 110 -19.99 11.76 -10.10
C ASP A 110 -18.75 10.85 -10.25
N GLY A 111 -18.79 9.70 -9.60
CA GLY A 111 -17.65 8.78 -9.56
C GLY A 111 -18.03 7.32 -9.40
N THR A 112 -17.12 6.57 -8.80
CA THR A 112 -17.21 5.12 -8.61
C THR A 112 -16.81 4.75 -7.18
N ILE A 113 -17.58 3.87 -6.54
CA ILE A 113 -17.08 3.10 -5.40
C ILE A 113 -16.43 1.84 -5.97
N LEU A 114 -15.14 1.72 -5.80
CA LEU A 114 -14.42 0.49 -6.03
C LEU A 114 -14.36 -0.31 -4.73
N THR A 115 -14.81 -1.57 -4.78
CA THR A 115 -14.60 -2.56 -3.72
C THR A 115 -13.69 -3.65 -4.23
N VAL A 116 -12.61 -3.90 -3.52
CA VAL A 116 -11.68 -5.02 -3.74
C VAL A 116 -11.92 -6.05 -2.65
N SER A 117 -12.09 -7.32 -3.03
CA SER A 117 -12.20 -8.44 -2.10
C SER A 117 -11.23 -9.53 -2.51
N HIS A 118 -10.43 -10.03 -1.56
CA HIS A 118 -9.51 -11.14 -1.79
C HIS A 118 -9.79 -12.22 -0.73
N SER A 119 -10.23 -13.38 -1.18
CA SER A 119 -10.77 -14.45 -0.33
C SER A 119 -10.17 -15.82 -0.69
N GLY A 120 -10.51 -16.84 0.11
CA GLY A 120 -10.01 -18.21 -0.08
C GLY A 120 -8.70 -18.49 0.64
N PHE A 121 -8.30 -17.63 1.58
CA PHE A 121 -7.12 -17.87 2.40
C PHE A 121 -7.41 -18.93 3.47
N PRO A 122 -6.49 -19.89 3.67
CA PRO A 122 -6.61 -20.87 4.74
C PRO A 122 -6.75 -20.24 6.12
N GLY A 123 -7.51 -20.90 7.01
CA GLY A 123 -7.80 -20.42 8.36
C GLY A 123 -6.70 -20.66 9.39
N GLU A 124 -5.67 -21.44 9.07
CA GLU A 124 -4.59 -21.84 9.97
C GLU A 124 -3.73 -20.64 10.38
N GLU A 125 -3.19 -20.67 11.59
CA GLU A 125 -2.33 -19.62 12.16
C GLU A 125 -1.10 -19.34 11.30
N SER A 126 -0.55 -20.35 10.63
CA SER A 126 0.57 -20.19 9.68
C SER A 126 0.29 -19.23 8.53
N TRP A 127 -0.99 -18.92 8.27
CA TRP A 127 -1.43 -17.99 7.24
C TRP A 127 -1.67 -16.55 7.75
N ASP A 128 -1.55 -16.31 9.06
CA ASP A 128 -1.86 -15.00 9.66
C ASP A 128 -1.01 -13.88 9.06
N GLU A 129 0.28 -14.12 8.87
CA GLU A 129 1.21 -13.13 8.34
C GLU A 129 0.97 -12.89 6.83
N ILE A 130 0.81 -13.97 6.06
CA ILE A 130 0.52 -13.89 4.62
C ILE A 130 -0.79 -13.12 4.40
N PHE A 131 -1.86 -13.50 5.13
CA PHE A 131 -3.15 -12.81 5.03
C PHE A 131 -3.06 -11.33 5.41
N ARG A 132 -2.35 -11.01 6.51
CA ARG A 132 -2.14 -9.63 6.95
C ARG A 132 -1.39 -8.81 5.89
N SER A 133 -0.33 -9.36 5.30
CA SER A 133 0.43 -8.70 4.24
C SER A 133 -0.46 -8.39 3.02
N VAL A 134 -1.29 -9.35 2.60
CA VAL A 134 -2.23 -9.15 1.49
C VAL A 134 -3.30 -8.12 1.84
N ASP A 135 -3.85 -8.17 3.06
CA ASP A 135 -4.87 -7.23 3.53
C ASP A 135 -4.35 -5.79 3.57
N GLN A 136 -3.18 -5.56 4.19
CA GLN A 136 -2.50 -4.26 4.20
C GLN A 136 -2.13 -3.80 2.78
N GLY A 137 -1.70 -4.72 1.93
CA GLY A 137 -1.44 -4.47 0.52
C GLY A 137 -2.66 -3.87 -0.18
N TRP A 138 -3.80 -4.56 -0.15
CA TRP A 138 -5.03 -4.06 -0.79
C TRP A 138 -5.55 -2.78 -0.16
N GLN A 139 -5.51 -2.67 1.17
CA GLN A 139 -5.88 -1.43 1.87
C GLN A 139 -5.10 -0.23 1.35
N SER A 140 -3.81 -0.42 1.08
CA SER A 140 -2.93 0.61 0.54
C SER A 140 -3.12 0.83 -0.96
N GLU A 141 -3.27 -0.25 -1.76
CA GLU A 141 -3.36 -0.12 -3.22
C GLU A 141 -4.65 0.57 -3.67
N VAL A 142 -5.77 0.39 -2.97
CA VAL A 142 -6.99 1.16 -3.29
C VAL A 142 -6.79 2.67 -3.08
N GLN A 143 -5.95 3.09 -2.12
CA GLN A 143 -5.60 4.49 -1.92
C GLN A 143 -4.62 4.99 -2.99
N ALA A 144 -3.69 4.15 -3.43
CA ALA A 144 -2.79 4.48 -4.53
C ALA A 144 -3.55 4.66 -5.86
N LEU A 145 -4.52 3.78 -6.14
CA LEU A 145 -5.40 3.94 -7.31
C LEU A 145 -6.21 5.23 -7.23
N LYS A 146 -6.81 5.53 -6.07
CA LYS A 146 -7.53 6.80 -5.87
C LYS A 146 -6.63 8.00 -6.16
N LEU A 147 -5.44 8.03 -5.59
CA LEU A 147 -4.48 9.12 -5.82
C LEU A 147 -4.08 9.22 -7.31
N TYR A 148 -3.83 8.08 -7.95
CA TYR A 148 -3.54 8.02 -9.38
C TYR A 148 -4.67 8.62 -10.22
N MET A 149 -5.90 8.18 -10.00
CA MET A 149 -7.06 8.61 -10.77
C MET A 149 -7.41 10.09 -10.58
N GLU A 150 -7.26 10.61 -9.36
CA GLU A 150 -7.70 11.97 -9.01
C GLU A 150 -6.61 13.04 -9.17
N ALA A 151 -5.34 12.69 -9.04
CA ALA A 151 -4.25 13.66 -8.99
C ALA A 151 -3.05 13.36 -9.90
N ALA A 152 -2.91 12.11 -10.37
CA ALA A 152 -1.70 11.65 -11.05
C ALA A 152 -1.98 10.93 -12.38
N ARG A 153 -3.18 11.04 -12.93
CA ARG A 153 -3.57 10.31 -14.14
C ARG A 153 -2.66 10.63 -15.31
N GLY A 154 -2.19 9.58 -15.98
CA GLY A 154 -1.22 9.70 -17.06
C GLY A 154 0.24 9.84 -16.62
N MET A 155 0.50 10.03 -15.33
CA MET A 155 1.85 9.97 -14.75
C MET A 155 2.29 8.50 -14.59
N VAL A 156 3.60 8.31 -14.40
CA VAL A 156 4.17 7.00 -14.06
C VAL A 156 4.60 7.00 -12.60
N SER A 157 4.33 5.90 -11.90
CA SER A 157 4.78 5.75 -10.53
C SER A 157 6.21 5.21 -10.46
N ARG A 158 6.92 5.60 -9.39
CA ARG A 158 8.19 5.03 -8.99
C ARG A 158 8.24 4.86 -7.50
N SER A 159 8.53 3.65 -7.07
CA SER A 159 8.76 3.32 -5.67
C SER A 159 10.24 3.38 -5.33
N ARG A 160 10.54 3.83 -4.11
CA ARG A 160 11.84 3.69 -3.47
C ARG A 160 11.61 3.11 -2.09
N PHE A 161 12.42 2.12 -1.77
CA PHE A 161 12.38 1.42 -0.49
C PHE A 161 13.55 1.85 0.38
N HIS A 162 13.28 2.00 1.65
CA HIS A 162 14.26 2.36 2.66
C HIS A 162 14.02 1.51 3.91
N GLU A 163 15.09 1.07 4.52
CA GLU A 163 15.03 0.26 5.73
C GLU A 163 15.89 0.88 6.83
N ALA A 164 15.47 0.71 8.06
CA ALA A 164 16.24 1.10 9.23
C ALA A 164 15.89 0.19 10.41
N ARG A 165 16.89 -0.18 11.20
CA ARG A 165 16.68 -0.80 12.51
C ARG A 165 16.83 0.25 13.58
N LEU A 166 15.79 0.43 14.38
CA LEU A 166 15.73 1.42 15.46
C LEU A 166 15.64 0.72 16.81
N ALA A 167 16.25 1.29 17.83
CA ALA A 167 16.18 0.74 19.19
C ALA A 167 14.80 1.02 19.82
N GLY A 168 14.25 0.03 20.52
CA GLY A 168 12.98 0.11 21.25
C GLY A 168 11.80 -0.47 20.49
N THR A 169 10.63 -0.34 21.10
CA THR A 169 9.34 -0.81 20.58
C THR A 169 8.81 0.07 19.46
N ALA A 170 7.81 -0.41 18.74
CA ALA A 170 7.22 0.26 17.59
C ALA A 170 6.43 1.54 17.96
N GLU A 171 5.75 1.57 19.11
CA GLU A 171 4.91 2.69 19.55
C GLU A 171 5.61 4.05 19.51
N PRO A 172 6.78 4.28 20.16
CA PRO A 172 7.46 5.57 20.07
C PRO A 172 7.93 5.93 18.67
N ILE A 173 8.23 4.94 17.83
CA ILE A 173 8.61 5.17 16.44
C ILE A 173 7.39 5.61 15.64
N TYR A 174 6.25 4.94 15.82
CA TYR A 174 4.98 5.29 15.17
C TYR A 174 4.56 6.73 15.53
N GLU A 175 4.69 7.13 16.79
CA GLU A 175 4.42 8.50 17.21
C GLU A 175 5.30 9.55 16.51
N ARG A 176 6.54 9.20 16.14
CA ARG A 176 7.41 10.09 15.35
C ARG A 176 6.87 10.40 13.97
N PHE A 177 6.07 9.52 13.40
CA PHE A 177 5.44 9.69 12.07
C PHE A 177 4.04 10.29 12.15
N THR A 178 3.38 10.26 13.30
CA THR A 178 1.95 10.54 13.39
C THR A 178 1.62 11.81 14.19
N THR A 179 2.51 12.26 15.07
CA THR A 179 2.26 13.45 15.88
C THR A 179 3.02 14.67 15.38
N ALA A 180 2.47 15.86 15.60
CA ALA A 180 3.14 17.13 15.26
C ALA A 180 4.50 17.27 15.95
N ALA A 181 4.58 16.92 17.23
CA ALA A 181 5.82 16.94 17.99
C ALA A 181 6.83 15.91 17.46
N GLY A 182 6.36 14.69 17.19
CA GLY A 182 7.17 13.64 16.59
C GLY A 182 7.79 14.06 15.28
N LEU A 183 6.97 14.49 14.33
CA LEU A 183 7.40 14.92 12.99
C LEU A 183 8.35 16.14 13.04
N SER A 184 8.11 17.10 13.93
CA SER A 184 9.01 18.25 14.09
C SER A 184 10.36 17.88 14.73
N SER A 185 10.47 16.74 15.37
CA SER A 185 11.73 16.33 16.02
C SER A 185 12.82 15.85 15.06
N TRP A 186 12.45 15.46 13.83
CA TRP A 186 13.39 14.87 12.86
C TRP A 186 13.13 15.22 11.38
N LEU A 187 11.88 15.49 10.99
CA LEU A 187 11.47 15.52 9.60
C LEU A 187 11.21 16.94 9.09
N ALA A 188 10.74 17.83 9.95
CA ALA A 188 10.34 19.19 9.58
C ALA A 188 10.77 20.23 10.63
N ASP A 189 10.89 21.51 10.24
CA ASP A 189 11.09 22.60 11.21
C ASP A 189 9.81 22.87 12.02
N ARG A 190 8.64 22.68 11.36
CA ARG A 190 7.31 22.74 11.98
C ARG A 190 6.41 21.71 11.34
N ALA A 191 5.58 21.06 12.16
CA ALA A 191 4.57 20.13 11.68
C ALA A 191 3.22 20.44 12.33
N ALA A 192 2.15 20.19 11.56
CA ALA A 192 0.80 20.00 12.07
C ALA A 192 0.32 18.63 11.58
N ALA A 193 -0.26 17.85 12.48
CA ALA A 193 -0.77 16.52 12.17
C ALA A 193 -1.97 16.21 13.06
N GLU A 194 -3.03 15.73 12.45
CA GLU A 194 -4.18 15.13 13.13
C GLU A 194 -3.95 13.62 13.17
N ALA A 195 -3.51 13.10 14.32
CA ALA A 195 -3.11 11.71 14.52
C ALA A 195 -4.32 10.76 14.50
N SER A 196 -4.94 10.58 13.34
CA SER A 196 -6.09 9.70 13.11
C SER A 196 -6.27 9.36 11.63
N LEU A 197 -7.03 8.32 11.33
CA LEU A 197 -7.44 8.00 9.96
C LEU A 197 -8.19 9.19 9.33
N GLY A 198 -7.77 9.62 8.15
CA GLY A 198 -8.29 10.78 7.44
C GLY A 198 -7.71 12.11 7.90
N GLY A 199 -6.95 12.14 8.99
CA GLY A 199 -6.34 13.34 9.55
C GLY A 199 -5.33 14.00 8.59
N GLU A 200 -5.24 15.33 8.64
CA GLU A 200 -4.38 16.12 7.77
C GLU A 200 -2.94 16.17 8.30
N LEU A 201 -2.01 16.27 7.36
CA LEU A 201 -0.58 16.41 7.60
C LEU A 201 -0.06 17.64 6.88
N LEU A 202 0.66 18.51 7.60
CA LEU A 202 1.41 19.63 7.04
C LEU A 202 2.81 19.66 7.64
N LEU A 203 3.84 19.64 6.77
CA LEU A 203 5.24 19.74 7.16
C LEU A 203 5.86 20.96 6.51
N GLU A 204 6.41 21.86 7.31
CA GLU A 204 7.11 23.06 6.87
C GLU A 204 8.63 22.88 7.09
N ARG A 205 9.41 23.11 6.03
CA ARG A 205 10.87 22.98 6.01
C ARG A 205 11.48 24.24 5.45
N ARG A 206 12.46 24.78 6.13
CA ARG A 206 13.11 26.05 5.73
C ARG A 206 13.69 25.97 4.32
N GLY A 207 13.29 26.89 3.47
CA GLY A 207 13.78 26.98 2.09
C GLY A 207 13.29 25.88 1.15
N ARG A 208 12.27 25.12 1.54
CA ARG A 208 11.65 24.05 0.71
C ARG A 208 10.14 24.21 0.64
N PRO A 209 9.48 23.70 -0.40
CA PRO A 209 8.03 23.62 -0.41
C PRO A 209 7.50 22.85 0.80
N ALA A 210 6.35 23.27 1.29
CA ALA A 210 5.65 22.52 2.33
C ALA A 210 5.13 21.20 1.78
N ILE A 211 5.16 20.16 2.60
CA ILE A 211 4.55 18.87 2.30
C ILE A 211 3.14 18.88 2.88
N ARG A 212 2.16 18.48 2.07
CA ARG A 212 0.78 18.29 2.50
C ARG A 212 0.38 16.84 2.28
N GLY A 213 -0.42 16.30 3.19
CA GLY A 213 -0.88 14.92 3.09
C GLY A 213 -2.05 14.62 4.00
N ARG A 214 -2.44 13.35 3.99
CA ARG A 214 -3.46 12.77 4.89
C ARG A 214 -3.06 11.36 5.25
N PHE A 215 -3.39 10.94 6.44
CA PHE A 215 -3.29 9.55 6.85
C PHE A 215 -4.45 8.77 6.25
N VAL A 216 -4.17 7.88 5.31
CA VAL A 216 -5.19 7.14 4.55
C VAL A 216 -5.31 5.66 4.94
N VAL A 217 -4.31 5.13 5.67
CA VAL A 217 -4.37 3.86 6.39
C VAL A 217 -3.76 4.07 7.77
N TRP A 218 -4.38 3.50 8.80
CA TRP A 218 -4.01 3.71 10.18
C TRP A 218 -4.15 2.40 10.96
N ASP A 219 -3.03 1.71 11.13
CA ASP A 219 -2.90 0.51 11.98
C ASP A 219 -1.78 0.81 13.00
N PRO A 220 -2.16 1.21 14.23
CA PRO A 220 -1.21 1.70 15.23
C PRO A 220 -0.05 0.73 15.46
N ASP A 221 1.16 1.31 15.52
CA ASP A 221 2.42 0.66 15.82
C ASP A 221 2.87 -0.41 14.82
N ARG A 222 2.16 -0.55 13.68
CA ARG A 222 2.46 -1.57 12.68
C ARG A 222 2.53 -1.05 11.27
N PHE A 223 1.48 -0.36 10.81
CA PHE A 223 1.38 0.04 9.43
C PHE A 223 0.70 1.39 9.29
N LEU A 224 1.28 2.26 8.49
CA LEU A 224 0.79 3.59 8.21
C LEU A 224 0.89 3.87 6.72
N VAL A 225 -0.16 4.45 6.14
CA VAL A 225 -0.08 5.00 4.79
C VAL A 225 -0.54 6.45 4.83
N MET A 226 0.25 7.31 4.20
CA MET A 226 -0.10 8.71 4.04
C MET A 226 0.07 9.15 2.59
N THR A 227 -0.84 9.99 2.10
CA THR A 227 -0.58 10.76 0.90
C THR A 227 0.48 11.81 1.21
N TRP A 228 1.29 12.14 0.20
CA TRP A 228 2.42 13.03 0.36
C TRP A 228 2.56 13.88 -0.88
N GLN A 229 2.37 15.16 -0.75
CA GLN A 229 2.48 16.10 -1.86
C GLN A 229 3.45 17.21 -1.52
N GLU A 230 4.60 17.17 -2.14
CA GLU A 230 5.63 18.22 -2.12
C GLU A 230 5.70 18.90 -3.47
N GLN A 231 6.22 18.21 -4.48
CA GLN A 231 6.35 18.67 -5.86
C GLN A 231 5.45 17.88 -6.81
N ALA A 232 5.08 16.68 -6.42
CA ALA A 232 4.19 15.79 -7.15
C ALA A 232 3.37 14.92 -6.19
N PRO A 233 2.22 14.38 -6.64
CA PRO A 233 1.45 13.44 -5.86
C PRO A 233 2.28 12.20 -5.53
N SER A 234 2.22 11.75 -4.30
CA SER A 234 2.90 10.53 -3.87
C SER A 234 2.21 9.89 -2.67
N ILE A 235 2.60 8.66 -2.37
CA ILE A 235 2.13 7.91 -1.22
C ILE A 235 3.33 7.34 -0.49
N VAL A 236 3.31 7.46 0.84
CA VAL A 236 4.33 6.90 1.72
C VAL A 236 3.69 5.81 2.53
N ARG A 237 4.32 4.64 2.55
CA ARG A 237 3.95 3.48 3.35
C ARG A 237 5.04 3.21 4.36
N LEU A 238 4.64 2.92 5.58
CA LEU A 238 5.53 2.59 6.68
C LEU A 238 5.08 1.29 7.32
N TRP A 239 5.98 0.33 7.43
CA TRP A 239 5.80 -0.90 8.18
C TRP A 239 6.77 -0.90 9.37
N LEU A 240 6.30 -1.32 10.52
CA LEU A 240 7.07 -1.49 11.74
C LEU A 240 6.93 -2.92 12.24
N GLU A 241 8.03 -3.59 12.48
CA GLU A 241 8.09 -4.94 13.01
C GLU A 241 9.02 -4.98 14.22
N GLU A 242 8.46 -5.28 15.39
CA GLU A 242 9.25 -5.47 16.59
C GLU A 242 10.05 -6.76 16.51
N VAL A 243 11.34 -6.66 16.77
CA VAL A 243 12.26 -7.79 16.79
C VAL A 243 12.96 -7.88 18.15
N GLU A 244 13.54 -9.04 18.43
CA GLU A 244 14.28 -9.28 19.67
C GLU A 244 13.44 -9.01 20.93
N GLY A 245 12.12 -9.33 20.90
CA GLY A 245 11.22 -9.11 22.02
C GLY A 245 10.97 -7.63 22.35
N GLY A 246 11.03 -6.75 21.34
CA GLY A 246 10.82 -5.30 21.48
C GLY A 246 12.09 -4.52 21.84
N ALA A 247 13.26 -5.15 21.83
CA ALA A 247 14.53 -4.45 22.02
C ALA A 247 14.89 -3.55 20.83
N SER A 248 14.41 -3.91 19.64
CA SER A 248 14.53 -3.11 18.42
C SER A 248 13.30 -3.29 17.53
N THR A 249 13.12 -2.36 16.59
CA THR A 249 12.06 -2.38 15.58
C THR A 249 12.67 -2.19 14.21
N ASP A 250 12.34 -3.09 13.31
CA ASP A 250 12.64 -2.94 11.88
C ASP A 250 11.57 -2.03 11.26
N LEU A 251 12.06 -0.98 10.60
CA LEU A 251 11.28 -0.01 9.87
C LEU A 251 11.53 -0.24 8.38
N SER A 252 10.46 -0.51 7.63
CA SER A 252 10.46 -0.50 6.17
C SER A 252 9.58 0.63 5.66
N LEU A 253 10.08 1.42 4.73
CA LEU A 253 9.38 2.56 4.16
C LEU A 253 9.41 2.49 2.63
N GLU A 254 8.24 2.56 2.00
CA GLU A 254 8.10 2.79 0.57
C GLU A 254 7.61 4.21 0.33
N HIS A 255 8.30 4.93 -0.56
CA HIS A 255 7.79 6.18 -1.12
C HIS A 255 7.53 6.00 -2.61
N ARG A 256 6.24 5.93 -2.98
CA ARG A 256 5.79 5.85 -4.37
C ARG A 256 5.42 7.23 -4.88
N LEU A 257 6.23 7.76 -5.77
CA LEU A 257 6.07 9.06 -6.40
C LEU A 257 5.44 8.91 -7.78
N PHE A 258 4.47 9.76 -8.12
CA PHE A 258 3.89 9.88 -9.46
C PHE A 258 4.47 11.10 -10.17
N ALA A 259 5.02 10.91 -11.36
CA ALA A 259 5.62 12.00 -12.13
C ALA A 259 5.35 11.81 -13.63
N PRO A 260 5.38 12.90 -14.44
CA PRO A 260 5.18 12.77 -15.89
C PRO A 260 6.20 11.84 -16.56
N ASP A 261 7.42 11.81 -16.07
CA ASP A 261 8.48 10.90 -16.49
C ASP A 261 9.41 10.55 -15.32
N ALA A 262 10.29 9.61 -15.60
CA ALA A 262 11.12 8.97 -14.60
C ALA A 262 12.17 9.84 -13.91
N GLY A 263 12.41 11.04 -14.35
CA GLY A 263 13.47 11.92 -13.82
C GLY A 263 13.02 13.35 -13.54
N SER A 264 11.76 13.67 -13.83
CA SER A 264 11.25 15.04 -13.75
C SER A 264 11.10 15.59 -12.33
N VAL A 265 11.03 14.73 -11.33
CA VAL A 265 10.88 15.10 -9.92
C VAL A 265 11.95 14.40 -9.09
N ALA A 266 12.69 15.18 -8.32
CA ALA A 266 13.70 14.64 -7.41
C ALA A 266 13.00 13.88 -6.26
N PRO A 267 13.45 12.67 -5.91
CA PRO A 267 12.91 11.94 -4.78
C PRO A 267 13.23 12.65 -3.46
N PHE A 268 12.37 12.44 -2.47
CA PHE A 268 12.66 12.86 -1.10
C PHE A 268 13.87 12.08 -0.55
N ASP A 269 14.75 12.78 0.17
CA ASP A 269 15.94 12.19 0.77
C ASP A 269 15.59 11.48 2.10
N TRP A 270 15.06 10.27 1.97
CA TRP A 270 14.70 9.44 3.12
C TRP A 270 15.91 8.91 3.87
N GLU A 271 17.05 8.70 3.23
CA GLU A 271 18.26 8.23 3.89
C GLU A 271 18.73 9.24 4.95
N ALA A 272 18.88 10.49 4.54
CA ALA A 272 19.22 11.55 5.48
C ALA A 272 18.12 11.77 6.54
N ALA A 273 16.84 11.63 6.19
CA ALA A 273 15.73 11.79 7.12
C ALA A 273 15.71 10.67 8.19
N LEU A 274 15.81 9.41 7.79
CA LEU A 274 15.86 8.27 8.71
C LEU A 274 17.10 8.31 9.62
N GLY A 275 18.22 8.82 9.10
CA GLY A 275 19.41 9.11 9.95
C GLY A 275 19.11 10.09 11.08
N ARG A 276 18.33 11.17 10.80
CA ARG A 276 17.88 12.11 11.87
C ARG A 276 16.89 11.46 12.82
N LEU A 277 15.98 10.61 12.31
CA LEU A 277 15.06 9.84 13.15
C LEU A 277 15.84 9.00 14.15
N ALA A 278 16.82 8.22 13.70
CA ALA A 278 17.64 7.36 14.56
C ALA A 278 18.39 8.16 15.64
N ILE A 279 18.86 9.38 15.33
CA ILE A 279 19.47 10.27 16.30
C ILE A 279 18.43 10.75 17.33
N SER A 280 17.23 11.15 16.86
CA SER A 280 16.15 11.65 17.73
C SER A 280 15.63 10.60 18.71
N MET A 281 15.78 9.31 18.37
CA MET A 281 15.37 8.19 19.24
C MET A 281 16.37 7.90 20.37
N ARG A 282 17.62 8.35 20.26
CA ARG A 282 18.66 8.05 21.26
C ARG A 282 18.53 8.85 22.57
N GLY A 283 17.60 9.84 22.61
CA GLY A 283 17.49 10.78 23.75
C GLY A 283 18.71 11.74 23.86
N PRO A 284 18.65 12.78 24.68
CA PRO A 284 19.83 13.57 24.95
C PRO A 284 20.87 12.69 25.65
N ALA A 285 22.11 12.70 25.15
CA ALA A 285 23.21 12.00 25.79
C ALA A 285 23.27 12.47 27.25
N THR A 286 23.03 11.56 28.18
CA THR A 286 23.26 11.83 29.60
C THR A 286 24.74 12.11 29.79
N SER A 287 25.07 13.40 29.94
CA SER A 287 26.40 13.88 30.28
C SER A 287 26.69 13.66 31.75
#